data_63d924f25062d8b0eaf0d7189f8d163d
#
_entry.id   63d924f25062d8b0eaf0d7189f8d163d
#
_cell.length_a   1.000
_cell.length_b   1.000
_cell.length_c   1.000
_cell.angle_alpha   90.00
_cell.angle_beta   90.00
_cell.angle_gamma   90.00
#
_symmetry.space_group_name_H-M   'P 1'
#
loop_
_entity.id
_entity.type
_entity.pdbx_description
1 polymer ?
#
loop_
_entity_poly.entity_id
_entity_poly.type
_entity_poly.pdbx_seq_one_letter_code
_entity_poly.pdbx_strand_id
1 'polypeptide(L)'
;MLEIKTGKANAFNSETEEFVTVYKGPTFVLEHSLFSLSKWEAKYQKAFLSGKDDKSQEELMDYFTMMVVEGDPKSLLSNLDEDNLIAIGKYISEDRQTATFFSDDGKQSTSKEIITAELIYYMMFSNQIDISCEHWNLNRLLVLLKVFSEKAKESDPNRKKMSQADIIARNRQLNEARKKKLNTKG
;
A
#
# COMPACT_ATOMS: atom_id res chain seq x y z
N MET A 1 7.92 -6.32 -2.75
CA MET A 1 7.40 -7.60 -3.30
C MET A 1 7.17 -8.58 -2.17
N LEU A 2 6.14 -9.39 -2.23
CA LEU A 2 5.79 -10.43 -1.26
C LEU A 2 6.09 -11.80 -1.88
N GLU A 3 6.93 -12.59 -1.22
CA GLU A 3 7.17 -13.98 -1.59
C GLU A 3 6.19 -14.90 -0.85
N ILE A 4 5.46 -15.71 -1.60
CA ILE A 4 4.50 -16.71 -1.09
C ILE A 4 5.03 -18.10 -1.39
N LYS A 5 5.29 -18.87 -0.34
CA LYS A 5 5.65 -20.29 -0.41
C LYS A 5 4.43 -21.13 -0.10
N THR A 6 4.17 -22.12 -0.94
CA THR A 6 2.96 -22.93 -0.84
C THR A 6 3.27 -24.41 -0.55
N GLY A 7 2.23 -25.20 -0.27
CA GLY A 7 2.39 -26.61 0.07
C GLY A 7 3.10 -26.84 1.41
N LYS A 8 2.71 -26.06 2.43
CA LYS A 8 3.22 -26.16 3.81
C LYS A 8 3.03 -27.57 4.35
N ALA A 9 4.09 -28.20 4.83
CA ALA A 9 4.09 -29.52 5.46
C ALA A 9 5.10 -29.54 6.60
N ASN A 10 4.86 -30.39 7.60
CA ASN A 10 5.81 -30.63 8.67
C ASN A 10 6.66 -31.85 8.33
N ALA A 11 7.97 -31.71 8.36
CA ALA A 11 8.93 -32.81 8.20
C ALA A 11 9.72 -32.98 9.52
N PHE A 12 9.96 -34.22 9.90
CA PHE A 12 10.79 -34.51 11.07
C PHE A 12 12.27 -34.44 10.65
N ASN A 13 13.05 -33.59 11.32
CA ASN A 13 14.49 -33.52 11.14
C ASN A 13 15.13 -34.46 12.17
N SER A 14 15.72 -35.55 11.71
CA SER A 14 16.37 -36.57 12.58
C SER A 14 17.69 -36.10 13.21
N GLU A 15 18.29 -35.04 12.73
CA GLU A 15 19.53 -34.50 13.31
C GLU A 15 19.25 -33.58 14.50
N THR A 16 18.16 -32.78 14.42
CA THR A 16 17.77 -31.90 15.52
C THR A 16 16.65 -32.46 16.40
N GLU A 17 16.09 -33.60 16.02
CA GLU A 17 14.92 -34.24 16.67
C GLU A 17 13.68 -33.31 16.74
N GLU A 18 13.55 -32.39 15.81
CA GLU A 18 12.48 -31.38 15.76
C GLU A 18 11.65 -31.49 14.48
N PHE A 19 10.37 -31.08 14.56
CA PHE A 19 9.55 -30.86 13.38
C PHE A 19 9.87 -29.51 12.76
N VAL A 20 10.25 -29.52 11.48
CA VAL A 20 10.50 -28.30 10.70
C VAL A 20 9.45 -28.12 9.64
N THR A 21 9.04 -26.88 9.42
CA THR A 21 8.13 -26.55 8.34
C THR A 21 8.87 -26.56 7.00
N VAL A 22 8.38 -27.34 6.05
CA VAL A 22 8.88 -27.39 4.67
C VAL A 22 7.78 -26.96 3.70
N TYR A 23 8.16 -26.41 2.58
CA TYR A 23 7.24 -26.00 1.52
C TYR A 23 7.52 -26.85 0.29
N LYS A 24 6.51 -27.57 -0.20
CA LYS A 24 6.61 -28.53 -1.34
C LYS A 24 5.92 -28.03 -2.59
N GLY A 25 5.16 -26.94 -2.49
CA GLY A 25 4.45 -26.34 -3.59
C GLY A 25 5.27 -25.27 -4.33
N PRO A 26 4.73 -24.68 -5.38
CA PRO A 26 5.34 -23.57 -6.09
C PRO A 26 5.52 -22.33 -5.21
N THR A 27 6.52 -21.53 -5.53
CA THR A 27 6.72 -20.21 -4.94
C THR A 27 6.22 -19.15 -5.91
N PHE A 28 5.55 -18.13 -5.38
CA PHE A 28 5.05 -16.98 -6.13
C PHE A 28 5.63 -15.69 -5.56
N VAL A 29 5.92 -14.73 -6.45
CA VAL A 29 6.25 -13.36 -6.06
C VAL A 29 5.12 -12.45 -6.50
N LEU A 30 4.55 -11.71 -5.55
CA LEU A 30 3.45 -10.78 -5.78
C LEU A 30 3.88 -9.33 -5.52
N GLU A 31 3.33 -8.41 -6.32
CA GLU A 31 3.47 -6.97 -6.06
C GLU A 31 2.14 -6.26 -6.14
N HIS A 32 1.79 -5.56 -5.07
CA HIS A 32 0.66 -4.63 -5.05
C HIS A 32 1.09 -3.33 -5.73
N SER A 33 0.88 -3.24 -7.04
CA SER A 33 1.40 -2.17 -7.90
C SER A 33 0.28 -1.42 -8.63
N LEU A 34 0.60 -0.23 -9.17
CA LEU A 34 -0.32 0.50 -10.03
C LEU A 34 -0.68 -0.32 -11.27
N PHE A 35 0.27 -1.08 -11.81
CA PHE A 35 0.05 -1.95 -12.95
C PHE A 35 -0.99 -3.05 -12.66
N SER A 36 -0.90 -3.70 -11.48
CA SER A 36 -1.89 -4.71 -11.04
C SER A 36 -3.27 -4.07 -10.82
N LEU A 37 -3.27 -2.87 -10.22
CA LEU A 37 -4.48 -2.08 -9.97
C LEU A 37 -5.20 -1.74 -11.27
N SER A 38 -4.49 -1.21 -12.26
CA SER A 38 -5.07 -0.80 -13.55
C SER A 38 -5.68 -1.96 -14.31
N LYS A 39 -5.07 -3.15 -14.26
CA LYS A 39 -5.65 -4.36 -14.86
C LYS A 39 -6.99 -4.74 -14.24
N TRP A 40 -7.07 -4.66 -12.91
CA TRP A 40 -8.29 -5.00 -12.19
C TRP A 40 -9.40 -3.97 -12.47
N GLU A 41 -9.08 -2.68 -12.40
CA GLU A 41 -10.04 -1.61 -12.69
C GLU A 41 -10.54 -1.66 -14.15
N ALA A 42 -9.66 -1.96 -15.10
CA ALA A 42 -10.04 -2.17 -16.49
C ALA A 42 -10.99 -3.35 -16.68
N LYS A 43 -10.82 -4.45 -15.92
CA LYS A 43 -11.66 -5.63 -16.00
C LYS A 43 -13.04 -5.42 -15.36
N TYR A 44 -13.07 -4.85 -14.16
CA TYR A 44 -14.29 -4.75 -13.35
C TYR A 44 -15.02 -3.41 -13.46
N GLN A 45 -14.40 -2.41 -14.09
CA GLN A 45 -14.95 -1.05 -14.27
C GLN A 45 -15.36 -0.41 -12.93
N LYS A 46 -14.58 -0.69 -11.88
CA LYS A 46 -14.76 -0.20 -10.51
C LYS A 46 -13.47 0.41 -10.02
N ALA A 47 -13.53 1.46 -9.21
CA ALA A 47 -12.35 2.02 -8.55
C ALA A 47 -11.92 1.13 -7.38
N PHE A 48 -10.75 0.52 -7.45
CA PHE A 48 -10.24 -0.38 -6.40
C PHE A 48 -10.04 0.34 -5.05
N LEU A 49 -9.53 1.56 -5.09
CA LEU A 49 -9.24 2.38 -3.91
C LEU A 49 -10.45 3.16 -3.40
N SER A 50 -11.65 2.99 -4.01
CA SER A 50 -12.87 3.55 -3.44
C SER A 50 -13.11 2.94 -2.07
N GLY A 51 -13.29 3.73 -1.02
CA GLY A 51 -13.59 3.22 0.32
C GLY A 51 -14.96 2.52 0.45
N LYS A 52 -15.59 2.15 -0.66
CA LYS A 52 -16.81 1.36 -0.71
C LYS A 52 -16.45 -0.12 -0.74
N ASP A 53 -17.09 -0.86 0.14
CA ASP A 53 -16.94 -2.32 0.27
C ASP A 53 -17.83 -3.03 -0.76
N ASP A 54 -17.62 -2.70 -2.04
CA ASP A 54 -18.41 -3.19 -3.18
C ASP A 54 -17.71 -4.30 -3.99
N LYS A 55 -16.57 -4.79 -3.48
CA LYS A 55 -15.78 -5.85 -4.11
C LYS A 55 -16.23 -7.22 -3.62
N SER A 56 -16.57 -8.12 -4.53
CA SER A 56 -16.83 -9.50 -4.18
C SER A 56 -15.54 -10.24 -3.81
N GLN A 57 -15.70 -11.38 -3.14
CA GLN A 57 -14.55 -12.24 -2.83
C GLN A 57 -13.85 -12.73 -4.10
N GLU A 58 -14.61 -13.05 -5.15
CA GLU A 58 -14.07 -13.46 -6.45
C GLU A 58 -13.24 -12.36 -7.10
N GLU A 59 -13.71 -11.11 -7.06
CA GLU A 59 -12.99 -9.96 -7.58
C GLU A 59 -11.66 -9.72 -6.83
N LEU A 60 -11.65 -9.94 -5.52
CA LEU A 60 -10.42 -9.83 -4.71
C LEU A 60 -9.44 -10.97 -5.01
N MET A 61 -9.94 -12.21 -5.16
CA MET A 61 -9.10 -13.36 -5.52
C MET A 61 -8.48 -13.16 -6.91
N ASP A 62 -9.24 -12.64 -7.86
CA ASP A 62 -8.74 -12.32 -9.18
C ASP A 62 -7.66 -11.21 -9.13
N TYR A 63 -7.81 -10.22 -8.24
CA TYR A 63 -6.78 -9.22 -8.02
C TYR A 63 -5.44 -9.85 -7.57
N PHE A 64 -5.47 -10.87 -6.70
CA PHE A 64 -4.26 -11.56 -6.28
C PHE A 64 -3.54 -12.21 -7.46
N THR A 65 -4.27 -12.76 -8.43
CA THR A 65 -3.66 -13.31 -9.65
C THR A 65 -3.01 -12.23 -10.52
N MET A 66 -3.58 -11.02 -10.53
CA MET A 66 -3.02 -9.87 -11.26
C MET A 66 -1.77 -9.29 -10.59
N MET A 67 -1.57 -9.54 -9.29
CA MET A 67 -0.38 -9.14 -8.56
C MET A 67 0.85 -10.02 -8.84
N VAL A 68 0.68 -11.19 -9.48
CA VAL A 68 1.79 -12.13 -9.72
C VAL A 68 2.81 -11.51 -10.66
N VAL A 69 4.05 -11.41 -10.16
CA VAL A 69 5.23 -10.97 -10.92
C VAL A 69 6.05 -12.18 -11.36
N GLU A 70 6.21 -13.18 -10.47
CA GLU A 70 6.88 -14.43 -10.76
C GLU A 70 6.00 -15.62 -10.34
N GLY A 71 5.97 -16.66 -11.15
CA GLY A 71 5.11 -17.83 -11.01
C GLY A 71 3.99 -17.84 -12.05
N ASP A 72 3.19 -18.91 -12.06
CA ASP A 72 2.01 -19.02 -12.93
C ASP A 72 0.76 -18.46 -12.24
N PRO A 73 0.20 -17.32 -12.71
CA PRO A 73 -0.99 -16.72 -12.11
C PRO A 73 -2.19 -17.65 -12.03
N LYS A 74 -2.34 -18.57 -12.99
CA LYS A 74 -3.48 -19.51 -13.07
C LYS A 74 -3.43 -20.56 -11.97
N SER A 75 -2.24 -20.92 -11.51
CA SER A 75 -2.07 -21.89 -10.45
C SER A 75 -2.07 -21.28 -9.05
N LEU A 76 -2.00 -19.93 -8.92
CA LEU A 76 -1.88 -19.27 -7.63
C LEU A 76 -3.00 -19.70 -6.69
N LEU A 77 -4.25 -19.46 -7.05
CA LEU A 77 -5.40 -19.63 -6.15
C LEU A 77 -5.58 -21.07 -5.66
N SER A 78 -5.23 -22.07 -6.49
CA SER A 78 -5.30 -23.48 -6.11
C SER A 78 -4.22 -23.93 -5.11
N ASN A 79 -3.19 -23.11 -4.92
CA ASN A 79 -2.07 -23.41 -4.04
C ASN A 79 -2.05 -22.56 -2.77
N LEU A 80 -2.90 -21.52 -2.67
CA LEU A 80 -2.96 -20.68 -1.46
C LEU A 80 -3.65 -21.42 -0.29
N ASP A 81 -3.06 -21.29 0.89
CA ASP A 81 -3.69 -21.63 2.17
C ASP A 81 -4.16 -20.37 2.90
N GLU A 82 -4.77 -20.54 4.08
CA GLU A 82 -5.28 -19.43 4.89
C GLU A 82 -4.15 -18.47 5.34
N ASP A 83 -2.99 -19.01 5.75
CA ASP A 83 -1.84 -18.21 6.16
C ASP A 83 -1.37 -17.31 5.00
N ASN A 84 -1.37 -17.84 3.77
CA ASN A 84 -1.02 -17.10 2.55
C ASN A 84 -2.01 -15.97 2.27
N LEU A 85 -3.31 -16.22 2.40
CA LEU A 85 -4.36 -15.21 2.21
C LEU A 85 -4.21 -14.06 3.22
N ILE A 86 -3.97 -14.40 4.48
CA ILE A 86 -3.71 -13.41 5.54
C ILE A 86 -2.46 -12.58 5.21
N ALA A 87 -1.38 -13.23 4.76
CA ALA A 87 -0.14 -12.54 4.39
C ALA A 87 -0.34 -11.57 3.23
N ILE A 88 -1.09 -11.96 2.18
CA ILE A 88 -1.42 -11.11 1.05
C ILE A 88 -2.28 -9.92 1.49
N GLY A 89 -3.33 -10.16 2.28
CA GLY A 89 -4.20 -9.10 2.81
C GLY A 89 -3.42 -8.07 3.64
N LYS A 90 -2.53 -8.55 4.52
CA LYS A 90 -1.65 -7.69 5.30
C LYS A 90 -0.70 -6.88 4.41
N TYR A 91 -0.12 -7.49 3.38
CA TYR A 91 0.78 -6.83 2.45
C TYR A 91 0.11 -5.69 1.67
N ILE A 92 -1.13 -5.91 1.21
CA ILE A 92 -1.93 -4.88 0.51
C ILE A 92 -2.26 -3.71 1.44
N SER A 93 -2.59 -3.99 2.71
CA SER A 93 -2.99 -2.98 3.69
C SER A 93 -1.81 -2.27 4.37
N GLU A 94 -0.56 -2.69 4.10
CA GLU A 94 0.61 -2.13 4.77
C GLU A 94 1.01 -0.77 4.20
N ASP A 95 0.80 0.31 4.97
CA ASP A 95 1.13 1.68 4.57
C ASP A 95 2.62 1.99 4.63
N ARG A 96 3.41 1.19 5.36
CA ARG A 96 4.82 1.48 5.64
C ARG A 96 5.77 0.85 4.64
N GLN A 97 5.76 1.36 3.43
CA GLN A 97 6.66 0.91 2.35
C GLN A 97 7.81 1.87 2.06
N THR A 98 7.92 2.97 2.85
CA THR A 98 8.96 3.99 2.69
C THR A 98 9.47 4.51 4.05
N ALA A 99 10.63 5.17 4.05
CA ALA A 99 11.14 5.90 5.20
C ALA A 99 10.48 7.28 5.37
N THR A 100 9.76 7.77 4.36
CA THR A 100 9.05 9.05 4.40
C THR A 100 7.66 8.84 4.96
N PHE A 101 7.32 9.56 6.04
CA PHE A 101 6.00 9.52 6.67
C PHE A 101 5.39 10.91 6.66
N PHE A 102 4.11 10.96 6.31
CA PHE A 102 3.27 12.14 6.52
C PHE A 102 2.41 11.88 7.75
N SER A 103 2.49 12.76 8.75
CA SER A 103 1.53 12.72 9.85
C SER A 103 0.14 13.00 9.28
N ASP A 104 -0.81 12.15 9.62
CA ASP A 104 -2.21 12.42 9.31
C ASP A 104 -2.66 13.56 10.25
N ASP A 105 -2.67 14.80 9.72
CA ASP A 105 -3.03 16.00 10.49
C ASP A 105 -4.55 16.05 10.80
N GLY A 106 -5.24 14.91 10.68
CA GLY A 106 -6.68 14.79 10.99
C GLY A 106 -7.59 15.60 10.05
N LYS A 107 -7.03 16.25 9.03
CA LYS A 107 -7.81 16.85 7.97
C LYS A 107 -8.15 15.73 7.00
N GLN A 108 -9.30 15.11 7.21
CA GLN A 108 -9.92 14.33 6.14
C GLN A 108 -9.93 15.23 4.90
N SER A 109 -9.26 14.77 3.85
CA SER A 109 -9.37 15.37 2.55
C SER A 109 -10.87 15.41 2.23
N THR A 110 -11.44 16.61 2.15
CA THR A 110 -12.84 16.81 1.76
C THR A 110 -13.02 16.57 0.26
N SER A 111 -12.00 16.12 -0.42
CA SER A 111 -12.06 15.70 -1.82
C SER A 111 -12.92 14.45 -1.92
N LYS A 112 -14.10 14.60 -2.53
CA LYS A 112 -14.98 13.50 -2.93
C LYS A 112 -14.44 12.78 -4.18
N GLU A 113 -13.22 13.09 -4.60
CA GLU A 113 -12.62 12.53 -5.79
C GLU A 113 -12.21 11.07 -5.53
N ILE A 114 -12.75 10.19 -6.34
CA ILE A 114 -12.43 8.76 -6.29
C ILE A 114 -11.07 8.58 -6.96
N ILE A 115 -10.13 8.01 -6.23
CA ILE A 115 -8.79 7.73 -6.76
C ILE A 115 -8.86 6.47 -7.61
N THR A 116 -8.56 6.60 -8.90
CA THR A 116 -8.48 5.51 -9.88
C THR A 116 -7.05 5.36 -10.41
N ALA A 117 -6.76 4.25 -11.07
CA ALA A 117 -5.47 4.03 -11.72
C ALA A 117 -5.13 5.14 -12.72
N GLU A 118 -6.11 5.57 -13.54
CA GLU A 118 -5.93 6.64 -14.52
C GLU A 118 -5.57 7.97 -13.86
N LEU A 119 -6.18 8.30 -12.72
CA LEU A 119 -5.85 9.51 -11.98
C LEU A 119 -4.41 9.44 -11.45
N ILE A 120 -3.97 8.28 -10.99
CA ILE A 120 -2.59 8.08 -10.52
C ILE A 120 -1.61 8.21 -11.70
N TYR A 121 -1.90 7.62 -12.86
CA TYR A 121 -1.09 7.79 -14.08
C TYR A 121 -1.04 9.26 -14.49
N TYR A 122 -2.17 9.98 -14.48
CA TYR A 122 -2.18 11.40 -14.74
C TYR A 122 -1.25 12.17 -13.80
N MET A 123 -1.30 11.87 -12.49
CA MET A 123 -0.40 12.49 -11.51
C MET A 123 1.07 12.16 -11.79
N MET A 124 1.39 10.93 -12.19
CA MET A 124 2.75 10.52 -12.55
C MET A 124 3.27 11.33 -13.74
N PHE A 125 2.51 11.38 -14.83
CA PHE A 125 2.92 12.12 -16.04
C PHE A 125 3.01 13.62 -15.81
N SER A 126 2.10 14.20 -15.02
CA SER A 126 2.12 15.62 -14.68
C SER A 126 3.35 16.00 -13.83
N ASN A 127 3.88 15.07 -13.06
CA ASN A 127 5.09 15.26 -12.26
C ASN A 127 6.36 14.69 -12.94
N GLN A 128 6.28 14.29 -14.22
CA GLN A 128 7.39 13.73 -15.00
C GLN A 128 8.02 12.47 -14.32
N ILE A 129 7.19 11.68 -13.63
CA ILE A 129 7.61 10.41 -13.03
C ILE A 129 7.64 9.36 -14.13
N ASP A 130 8.74 8.61 -14.20
CA ASP A 130 8.94 7.56 -15.18
C ASP A 130 7.88 6.46 -15.06
N ILE A 131 7.40 5.96 -16.20
CA ILE A 131 6.35 4.93 -16.23
C ILE A 131 6.77 3.63 -15.53
N SER A 132 8.06 3.30 -15.48
CA SER A 132 8.55 2.11 -14.78
C SER A 132 8.18 2.06 -13.30
N CYS A 133 7.86 3.22 -12.71
CA CYS A 133 7.37 3.32 -11.34
C CYS A 133 5.97 2.69 -11.15
N GLU A 134 5.23 2.37 -12.23
CA GLU A 134 3.96 1.65 -12.15
C GLU A 134 4.09 0.24 -11.53
N HIS A 135 5.29 -0.35 -11.62
CA HIS A 135 5.61 -1.65 -11.04
C HIS A 135 6.07 -1.59 -9.58
N TRP A 136 6.23 -0.39 -9.02
CA TRP A 136 6.56 -0.24 -7.61
C TRP A 136 5.35 -0.62 -6.73
N ASN A 137 5.65 -0.90 -5.46
CA ASN A 137 4.56 -1.01 -4.48
C ASN A 137 3.71 0.26 -4.52
N LEU A 138 2.39 0.09 -4.59
CA LEU A 138 1.43 1.19 -4.78
C LEU A 138 1.52 2.22 -3.65
N ASN A 139 1.62 1.77 -2.40
CA ASN A 139 1.73 2.69 -1.26
C ASN A 139 3.02 3.51 -1.31
N ARG A 140 4.12 2.91 -1.77
CA ARG A 140 5.37 3.65 -2.04
C ARG A 140 5.19 4.70 -3.12
N LEU A 141 4.51 4.37 -4.21
CA LEU A 141 4.23 5.32 -5.30
C LEU A 141 3.34 6.48 -4.83
N LEU A 142 2.28 6.19 -4.07
CA LEU A 142 1.40 7.21 -3.49
C LEU A 142 2.14 8.15 -2.55
N VAL A 143 3.09 7.64 -1.74
CA VAL A 143 3.95 8.49 -0.91
C VAL A 143 4.83 9.40 -1.77
N LEU A 144 5.40 8.88 -2.88
CA LEU A 144 6.18 9.70 -3.81
C LEU A 144 5.33 10.84 -4.40
N LEU A 145 4.12 10.56 -4.87
CA LEU A 145 3.20 11.58 -5.39
C LEU A 145 2.85 12.62 -4.33
N LYS A 146 2.66 12.20 -3.08
CA LYS A 146 2.43 13.12 -1.97
C LYS A 146 3.64 14.03 -1.71
N VAL A 147 4.87 13.51 -1.81
CA VAL A 147 6.10 14.33 -1.73
C VAL A 147 6.11 15.41 -2.82
N PHE A 148 5.79 15.06 -4.07
CA PHE A 148 5.70 16.04 -5.16
C PHE A 148 4.66 17.12 -4.87
N SER A 149 3.47 16.73 -4.42
CA SER A 149 2.41 17.67 -4.04
C SER A 149 2.84 18.63 -2.93
N GLU A 150 3.49 18.13 -1.87
CA GLU A 150 3.97 18.98 -0.77
C GLU A 150 5.10 19.92 -1.24
N LYS A 151 6.03 19.44 -2.05
CA LYS A 151 7.09 20.28 -2.63
C LYS A 151 6.56 21.35 -3.58
N ALA A 152 5.57 21.03 -4.40
CA ALA A 152 4.89 22.01 -5.25
C ALA A 152 4.21 23.12 -4.41
N LYS A 153 3.56 22.75 -3.31
CA LYS A 153 2.97 23.71 -2.36
C LYS A 153 4.02 24.59 -1.67
N GLU A 154 5.20 24.06 -1.35
CA GLU A 154 6.31 24.83 -0.76
C GLU A 154 6.86 25.85 -1.74
N SER A 155 6.85 25.55 -3.05
CA SER A 155 7.38 26.40 -4.12
C SER A 155 6.38 27.44 -4.62
N ASP A 156 5.11 27.42 -4.19
CA ASP A 156 4.09 28.37 -4.60
C ASP A 156 4.39 29.76 -4.01
N PRO A 157 4.71 30.78 -4.84
CA PRO A 157 5.00 32.13 -4.38
C PRO A 157 3.80 32.82 -3.71
N ASN A 158 2.57 32.36 -3.97
CA ASN A 158 1.34 32.90 -3.37
C ASN A 158 0.99 32.23 -2.03
N ARG A 159 1.76 31.24 -1.60
CA ARG A 159 1.53 30.59 -0.30
C ARG A 159 1.80 31.61 0.80
N LYS A 160 0.75 32.01 1.55
CA LYS A 160 0.94 32.74 2.81
C LYS A 160 1.79 31.91 3.74
N LYS A 161 3.05 32.30 3.93
CA LYS A 161 3.90 31.68 4.96
C LYS A 161 3.18 31.81 6.28
N MET A 162 2.98 30.71 6.97
CA MET A 162 2.42 30.74 8.33
C MET A 162 3.28 31.66 9.18
N SER A 163 2.64 32.54 9.94
CA SER A 163 3.38 33.40 10.87
C SER A 163 4.09 32.53 11.91
N GLN A 164 5.18 33.05 12.50
CA GLN A 164 5.87 32.34 13.58
C GLN A 164 4.90 32.00 14.73
N ALA A 165 3.94 32.88 15.01
CA ALA A 165 2.91 32.65 16.01
C ALA A 165 2.02 31.44 15.68
N ASP A 166 1.61 31.29 14.42
CA ASP A 166 0.80 30.16 13.96
C ASP A 166 1.59 28.84 14.01
N ILE A 167 2.88 28.88 13.67
CA ILE A 167 3.78 27.72 13.78
C ILE A 167 3.89 27.26 15.24
N ILE A 168 4.09 28.19 16.15
CA ILE A 168 4.20 27.91 17.60
C ILE A 168 2.88 27.36 18.11
N ALA A 169 1.74 27.97 17.75
CA ALA A 169 0.40 27.51 18.15
C ALA A 169 0.12 26.09 17.64
N ARG A 170 0.46 25.80 16.37
CA ARG A 170 0.33 24.46 15.78
C ARG A 170 1.20 23.43 16.51
N ASN A 171 2.47 23.76 16.76
CA ASN A 171 3.38 22.86 17.48
C ASN A 171 2.89 22.57 18.91
N ARG A 172 2.33 23.57 19.57
CA ARG A 172 1.73 23.43 20.90
C ARG A 172 0.53 22.46 20.88
N GLN A 173 -0.38 22.62 19.92
CA GLN A 173 -1.52 21.72 19.73
C GLN A 173 -1.07 20.28 19.42
N LEU A 174 -0.07 20.11 18.56
CA LEU A 174 0.49 18.79 18.24
C LEU A 174 1.13 18.12 19.47
N ASN A 175 1.85 18.87 20.28
CA ASN A 175 2.45 18.37 21.51
C ASN A 175 1.40 18.00 22.56
N GLU A 176 0.32 18.79 22.69
CA GLU A 176 -0.79 18.48 23.57
C GLU A 176 -1.53 17.21 23.11
N ALA A 177 -1.78 17.06 21.81
CA ALA A 177 -2.37 15.86 21.25
C ALA A 177 -1.49 14.61 21.47
N ARG A 178 -0.16 14.74 21.32
CA ARG A 178 0.79 13.66 21.64
C ARG A 178 0.79 13.30 23.11
N LYS A 179 0.79 14.29 24.01
CA LYS A 179 0.71 14.07 25.47
C LYS A 179 -0.55 13.34 25.85
N LYS A 180 -1.71 13.72 25.28
CA LYS A 180 -2.99 13.01 25.50
C LYS A 180 -2.93 11.58 25.01
N LYS A 181 -2.37 11.34 23.80
CA LYS A 181 -2.27 10.00 23.21
C LYS A 181 -1.31 9.06 23.96
N LEU A 182 -0.25 9.62 24.54
CA LEU A 182 0.76 8.89 25.30
C LEU A 182 0.46 8.85 26.82
N ASN A 183 -0.63 9.51 27.25
CA ASN A 183 -1.02 9.63 28.67
C ASN A 183 0.13 10.12 29.59
N THR A 184 1.00 11.00 29.06
CA THR A 184 2.14 11.57 29.79
C THR A 184 1.85 13.00 30.24
N LYS A 185 2.21 13.33 31.47
CA LYS A 185 2.11 14.71 32.02
C LYS A 185 3.32 15.57 31.71
N GLY A 186 4.28 15.05 30.98
CA GLY A 186 5.54 15.46 30.42
C GLY A 186 6.19 16.70 30.67
#